data_c27ff3f59e0b7b80d07008444cd5bf5a
#
_entry.id   c27ff3f59e0b7b80d07008444cd5bf5a
#
_cell.length_a   1.000
_cell.length_b   1.000
_cell.length_c   1.000
_cell.angle_alpha   90.00
_cell.angle_beta   90.00
_cell.angle_gamma   90.00
#
_symmetry.space_group_name_H-M   'P 1'
#
loop_
_entity.id
_entity.type
_entity.pdbx_description
1 polymer ?
#
loop_
_entity_poly.entity_id
_entity_poly.type
_entity_poly.pdbx_seq_one_letter_code
_entity_poly.pdbx_strand_id
1 'polypeptide(L)'
;DNGYFDLLFGYEWEQVETPAGAIVWHAIGQKEEDMAPDAENPEKRVPTMMTTADLALREDPAYLKISKRFHENPDQLADAFARAWFKLLHRDMGPKTRYMGPEVPSEELIWQDPVPAGNANYDVASAKAKISASGLSVREMVETAWASASTYRGSDMRGGANGARIRLEPQRNWEVNKPEQLTKTLAIYEGIASETGASVADITVSYTHLTLPTRSYV
;
A
#
# COMPACT_ATOMS: atom_id res chain seq x y z
N ASP A 1 -9.36 4.83 25.98
CA ASP A 1 -8.31 4.68 26.98
C ASP A 1 -7.12 5.55 26.56
N ASN A 2 -6.71 6.47 27.44
CA ASN A 2 -5.69 7.48 27.20
C ASN A 2 -4.38 7.19 27.96
N GLY A 3 -4.29 5.99 28.54
CA GLY A 3 -3.26 5.61 29.50
C GLY A 3 -1.81 5.87 29.09
N TYR A 4 -1.50 5.75 27.78
CA TYR A 4 -0.16 6.05 27.28
C TYR A 4 0.21 7.54 27.47
N PHE A 5 -0.68 8.45 27.07
CA PHE A 5 -0.43 9.87 27.21
C PHE A 5 -0.56 10.36 28.65
N ASP A 6 -1.45 9.73 29.44
CA ASP A 6 -1.57 10.00 30.88
C ASP A 6 -0.25 9.70 31.60
N LEU A 7 0.42 8.59 31.26
CA LEU A 7 1.74 8.27 31.74
C LEU A 7 2.81 9.24 31.20
N LEU A 8 2.86 9.44 29.89
CA LEU A 8 3.89 10.27 29.25
C LEU A 8 3.91 11.70 29.79
N PHE A 9 2.75 12.31 30.00
CA PHE A 9 2.60 13.68 30.46
C PHE A 9 2.43 13.80 31.98
N GLY A 10 2.01 12.72 32.66
CA GLY A 10 1.70 12.73 34.08
C GLY A 10 2.92 12.63 34.99
N TYR A 11 4.07 12.23 34.46
CA TYR A 11 5.29 12.01 35.24
C TYR A 11 6.48 12.77 34.69
N GLU A 12 7.45 13.05 35.59
CA GLU A 12 8.80 13.37 35.17
C GLU A 12 9.61 12.08 35.00
N TRP A 13 10.55 12.08 34.07
CA TRP A 13 11.26 10.89 33.62
C TRP A 13 12.76 11.01 33.84
N GLU A 14 13.36 9.99 34.41
CA GLU A 14 14.82 9.90 34.58
C GLU A 14 15.39 8.79 33.70
N GLN A 15 16.58 9.05 33.19
CA GLN A 15 17.31 8.09 32.36
C GLN A 15 17.93 6.99 33.25
N VAL A 16 17.73 5.75 32.86
CA VAL A 16 18.27 4.56 33.54
C VAL A 16 18.92 3.66 32.49
N GLU A 17 20.11 3.15 32.84
CA GLU A 17 20.79 2.13 32.04
C GLU A 17 20.38 0.74 32.52
N THR A 18 19.89 -0.10 31.60
CA THR A 18 19.55 -1.50 31.92
C THR A 18 20.81 -2.36 32.09
N PRO A 19 20.71 -3.54 32.72
CA PRO A 19 21.84 -4.47 32.81
C PRO A 19 22.45 -4.89 31.46
N ALA A 20 21.68 -4.76 30.38
CA ALA A 20 22.12 -5.03 29.00
C ALA A 20 22.75 -3.80 28.31
N GLY A 21 22.90 -2.67 29.01
CA GLY A 21 23.46 -1.44 28.46
C GLY A 21 22.49 -0.59 27.62
N ALA A 22 21.19 -0.92 27.60
CA ALA A 22 20.21 -0.11 26.90
C ALA A 22 19.72 1.05 27.78
N ILE A 23 19.50 2.22 27.17
CA ILE A 23 18.94 3.39 27.84
C ILE A 23 17.42 3.30 27.79
N VAL A 24 16.80 3.41 28.96
CA VAL A 24 15.36 3.54 29.16
C VAL A 24 15.05 4.70 30.11
N TRP A 25 13.80 5.07 30.20
CA TRP A 25 13.33 6.16 31.03
C TRP A 25 12.32 5.64 32.04
N HIS A 26 12.54 5.88 33.32
CA HIS A 26 11.64 5.51 34.41
C HIS A 26 10.90 6.74 34.92
N ALA A 27 9.64 6.55 35.29
CA ALA A 27 8.83 7.60 35.88
C ALA A 27 9.29 7.86 37.34
N ILE A 28 9.54 9.12 37.68
CA ILE A 28 9.91 9.51 39.03
C ILE A 28 8.68 9.49 39.93
N GLY A 29 8.73 8.70 41.01
CA GLY A 29 7.62 8.61 41.96
C GLY A 29 6.33 8.00 41.40
N GLN A 30 6.46 7.03 40.50
CA GLN A 30 5.31 6.34 39.89
C GLN A 30 4.43 5.71 40.95
N LYS A 31 3.13 5.94 40.84
CA LYS A 31 2.11 5.33 41.70
C LYS A 31 1.90 3.87 41.36
N GLU A 32 1.56 3.06 42.37
CA GLU A 32 1.34 1.63 42.18
C GLU A 32 0.22 1.32 41.19
N GLU A 33 -0.81 2.15 41.14
CA GLU A 33 -1.96 2.01 40.20
C GLU A 33 -1.53 2.16 38.73
N ASP A 34 -0.46 2.92 38.47
CA ASP A 34 0.09 3.18 37.13
C ASP A 34 1.20 2.19 36.74
N MET A 35 1.56 1.29 37.66
CA MET A 35 2.56 0.25 37.36
C MET A 35 1.94 -0.90 36.57
N ALA A 36 2.75 -1.55 35.75
CA ALA A 36 2.37 -2.73 34.97
C ALA A 36 2.41 -4.01 35.82
N PRO A 37 1.61 -5.03 35.48
CA PRO A 37 1.80 -6.36 36.04
C PRO A 37 3.13 -6.95 35.53
N ASP A 38 3.85 -7.65 36.40
CA ASP A 38 5.04 -8.39 36.00
C ASP A 38 4.68 -9.53 35.04
N ALA A 39 5.53 -9.80 34.07
CA ALA A 39 5.26 -10.80 33.02
C ALA A 39 5.21 -12.24 33.56
N GLU A 40 5.98 -12.53 34.63
CA GLU A 40 6.04 -13.87 35.23
C GLU A 40 5.08 -14.03 36.40
N ASN A 41 4.85 -12.94 37.15
CA ASN A 41 3.93 -12.92 38.27
C ASN A 41 2.98 -11.72 38.21
N PRO A 42 1.75 -11.87 37.69
CA PRO A 42 0.77 -10.78 37.53
C PRO A 42 0.36 -10.09 38.84
N GLU A 43 0.57 -10.72 39.99
CA GLU A 43 0.30 -10.11 41.31
C GLU A 43 1.35 -9.06 41.70
N LYS A 44 2.53 -9.16 41.12
CA LYS A 44 3.62 -8.20 41.33
C LYS A 44 3.48 -7.01 40.37
N ARG A 45 3.69 -5.81 40.88
CA ARG A 45 3.72 -4.60 40.07
C ARG A 45 5.17 -4.20 39.77
N VAL A 46 5.40 -3.79 38.53
CA VAL A 46 6.69 -3.30 38.06
C VAL A 46 6.55 -1.92 37.43
N PRO A 47 7.53 -1.04 37.56
CA PRO A 47 7.49 0.28 36.92
C PRO A 47 7.32 0.17 35.42
N THR A 48 6.49 1.04 34.85
CA THR A 48 6.45 1.25 33.41
C THR A 48 7.69 2.02 32.97
N MET A 49 8.13 1.82 31.75
CA MET A 49 9.28 2.53 31.20
C MET A 49 8.94 3.10 29.82
N MET A 50 9.63 4.18 29.49
CA MET A 50 9.59 4.80 28.16
C MET A 50 10.95 4.64 27.48
N THR A 51 10.93 4.62 26.17
CA THR A 51 12.14 4.73 25.35
C THR A 51 12.44 6.20 25.05
N THR A 52 13.64 6.48 24.55
CA THR A 52 13.97 7.84 24.06
C THR A 52 13.04 8.28 22.92
N ALA A 53 12.56 7.33 22.11
CA ALA A 53 11.58 7.61 21.06
C ALA A 53 10.21 8.03 21.63
N ASP A 54 9.79 7.44 22.75
CA ASP A 54 8.56 7.86 23.44
C ASP A 54 8.72 9.27 24.01
N LEU A 55 9.84 9.55 24.66
CA LEU A 55 10.13 10.89 25.20
C LEU A 55 10.18 11.95 24.08
N ALA A 56 10.62 11.61 22.89
CA ALA A 56 10.62 12.52 21.75
C ALA A 56 9.20 13.02 21.42
N LEU A 57 8.16 12.24 21.68
CA LEU A 57 6.76 12.66 21.50
C LEU A 57 6.34 13.80 22.46
N ARG A 58 7.09 13.96 23.56
CA ARG A 58 6.92 15.03 24.53
C ARG A 58 7.92 16.19 24.34
N GLU A 59 9.16 15.87 24.04
CA GLU A 59 10.26 16.85 24.06
C GLU A 59 10.44 17.59 22.71
N ASP A 60 10.11 16.95 21.58
CA ASP A 60 10.15 17.61 20.28
C ASP A 60 8.90 18.48 20.07
N PRO A 61 9.05 19.80 19.78
CA PRO A 61 7.93 20.72 19.67
C PRO A 61 6.90 20.34 18.56
N ALA A 62 7.34 19.71 17.49
CA ALA A 62 6.44 19.30 16.40
C ALA A 62 5.61 18.08 16.84
N TYR A 63 6.23 17.10 17.48
CA TYR A 63 5.55 15.94 18.03
C TYR A 63 4.66 16.29 19.22
N LEU A 64 5.16 17.13 20.14
CA LEU A 64 4.38 17.55 21.31
C LEU A 64 3.02 18.15 20.94
N LYS A 65 2.97 18.96 19.89
CA LYS A 65 1.72 19.53 19.40
C LYS A 65 0.70 18.44 18.99
N ILE A 66 1.17 17.38 18.34
CA ILE A 66 0.33 16.26 17.90
C ILE A 66 -0.07 15.39 19.10
N SER A 67 0.87 15.09 19.97
CA SER A 67 0.64 14.25 21.14
C SER A 67 -0.36 14.87 22.11
N LYS A 68 -0.25 16.19 22.37
CA LYS A 68 -1.24 16.91 23.18
C LYS A 68 -2.63 16.91 22.54
N ARG A 69 -2.72 17.13 21.22
CA ARG A 69 -3.99 17.04 20.51
C ARG A 69 -4.65 15.67 20.67
N PHE A 70 -3.88 14.59 20.57
CA PHE A 70 -4.39 13.23 20.73
C PHE A 70 -4.75 12.90 22.18
N HIS A 71 -3.98 13.42 23.13
CA HIS A 71 -4.31 13.31 24.55
C HIS A 71 -5.64 13.98 24.89
N GLU A 72 -5.86 15.18 24.38
CA GLU A 72 -7.11 15.93 24.56
C GLU A 72 -8.30 15.37 23.75
N ASN A 73 -8.02 14.63 22.68
CA ASN A 73 -9.04 14.12 21.75
C ASN A 73 -8.78 12.64 21.39
N PRO A 74 -9.11 11.69 22.29
CA PRO A 74 -8.83 10.26 22.09
C PRO A 74 -9.45 9.67 20.83
N ASP A 75 -10.62 10.17 20.40
CA ASP A 75 -11.28 9.72 19.16
C ASP A 75 -10.47 10.07 17.90
N GLN A 76 -9.77 11.21 17.93
CA GLN A 76 -8.85 11.57 16.83
C GLN A 76 -7.63 10.66 16.78
N LEU A 77 -7.13 10.23 17.95
CA LEU A 77 -6.07 9.23 18.00
C LEU A 77 -6.55 7.91 17.42
N ALA A 78 -7.74 7.45 17.82
CA ALA A 78 -8.30 6.18 17.35
C ALA A 78 -8.45 6.16 15.82
N ASP A 79 -9.00 7.22 15.22
CA ASP A 79 -9.13 7.33 13.76
C ASP A 79 -7.77 7.39 13.06
N ALA A 80 -6.86 8.24 13.55
CA ALA A 80 -5.52 8.39 12.96
C ALA A 80 -4.72 7.08 13.05
N PHE A 81 -4.79 6.39 14.18
CA PHE A 81 -4.14 5.10 14.37
C PHE A 81 -4.72 4.04 13.44
N ALA A 82 -6.06 3.92 13.38
CA ALA A 82 -6.71 2.95 12.49
C ALA A 82 -6.33 3.17 11.03
N ARG A 83 -6.28 4.42 10.56
CA ARG A 83 -5.85 4.76 9.20
C ARG A 83 -4.38 4.44 8.95
N ALA A 84 -3.51 4.75 9.89
CA ALA A 84 -2.08 4.45 9.78
C ALA A 84 -1.82 2.94 9.77
N TRP A 85 -2.52 2.19 10.64
CA TRP A 85 -2.45 0.74 10.73
C TRP A 85 -2.97 0.08 9.45
N PHE A 86 -4.11 0.53 8.95
CA PHE A 86 -4.64 0.07 7.67
C PHE A 86 -3.68 0.31 6.52
N LYS A 87 -3.07 1.49 6.45
CA LYS A 87 -2.05 1.79 5.44
C LYS A 87 -0.84 0.86 5.52
N LEU A 88 -0.37 0.55 6.73
CA LEU A 88 0.74 -0.37 6.95
C LEU A 88 0.39 -1.78 6.46
N LEU A 89 -0.75 -2.31 6.88
CA LEU A 89 -1.19 -3.68 6.56
C LEU A 89 -1.62 -3.83 5.10
N HIS A 90 -2.15 -2.77 4.50
CA HIS A 90 -2.62 -2.79 3.11
C HIS A 90 -1.57 -3.32 2.12
N ARG A 91 -0.30 -3.15 2.41
CA ARG A 91 0.80 -3.65 1.55
C ARG A 91 0.72 -5.14 1.29
N ASP A 92 0.15 -5.90 2.21
CA ASP A 92 0.05 -7.36 2.16
C ASP A 92 -1.38 -7.88 1.96
N MET A 93 -2.38 -6.98 1.91
CA MET A 93 -3.80 -7.35 1.83
C MET A 93 -4.33 -7.53 0.40
N GLY A 94 -3.59 -7.11 -0.60
CA GLY A 94 -4.07 -7.09 -1.99
C GLY A 94 -5.07 -5.96 -2.27
N PRO A 95 -5.73 -5.98 -3.43
CA PRO A 95 -6.71 -4.96 -3.79
C PRO A 95 -7.98 -5.06 -2.93
N LYS A 96 -8.63 -3.92 -2.70
CA LYS A 96 -9.85 -3.80 -1.87
C LYS A 96 -10.96 -4.76 -2.28
N THR A 97 -11.07 -5.11 -3.56
CA THR A 97 -12.04 -6.07 -4.08
C THR A 97 -11.87 -7.49 -3.49
N ARG A 98 -10.76 -7.76 -2.81
CA ARG A 98 -10.46 -9.02 -2.14
C ARG A 98 -10.80 -9.00 -0.63
N TYR A 99 -11.13 -7.84 -0.08
CA TYR A 99 -11.50 -7.75 1.32
C TYR A 99 -12.86 -8.38 1.56
N MET A 100 -13.04 -8.98 2.72
CA MET A 100 -14.26 -9.67 3.10
C MET A 100 -14.77 -9.16 4.44
N GLY A 101 -16.07 -9.25 4.62
CA GLY A 101 -16.73 -8.91 5.87
C GLY A 101 -17.39 -7.52 5.89
N PRO A 102 -18.13 -7.21 6.94
CA PRO A 102 -18.92 -5.97 7.04
C PRO A 102 -18.06 -4.72 7.30
N GLU A 103 -16.85 -4.91 7.80
CA GLU A 103 -15.95 -3.81 8.20
C GLU A 103 -15.10 -3.27 7.03
N VAL A 104 -15.33 -3.73 5.80
CA VAL A 104 -14.60 -3.23 4.62
C VAL A 104 -14.92 -1.75 4.42
N PRO A 105 -13.92 -0.83 4.48
CA PRO A 105 -14.18 0.58 4.30
C PRO A 105 -14.74 0.89 2.92
N SER A 106 -15.76 1.74 2.85
CA SER A 106 -16.30 2.24 1.58
C SER A 106 -15.34 3.23 0.89
N GLU A 107 -14.58 3.98 1.68
CA GLU A 107 -13.61 4.96 1.21
C GLU A 107 -12.47 4.30 0.43
N GLU A 108 -12.09 4.91 -0.70
CA GLU A 108 -10.88 4.57 -1.45
C GLU A 108 -9.82 5.64 -1.22
N LEU A 109 -8.68 5.22 -0.68
CA LEU A 109 -7.58 6.10 -0.34
C LEU A 109 -6.54 6.08 -1.47
N ILE A 110 -5.89 7.22 -1.72
CA ILE A 110 -4.92 7.36 -2.81
C ILE A 110 -3.79 6.32 -2.76
N TRP A 111 -3.37 5.94 -1.56
CA TRP A 111 -2.30 4.96 -1.37
C TRP A 111 -2.78 3.49 -1.57
N GLN A 112 -4.08 3.25 -1.72
CA GLN A 112 -4.63 1.97 -2.13
C GLN A 112 -4.46 1.72 -3.63
N ASP A 113 -4.10 2.78 -4.37
CA ASP A 113 -3.81 2.72 -5.78
C ASP A 113 -5.01 2.18 -6.58
N PRO A 114 -6.18 2.82 -6.43
CA PRO A 114 -7.40 2.33 -7.06
C PRO A 114 -7.25 2.32 -8.58
N VAL A 115 -7.71 1.23 -9.18
CA VAL A 115 -7.76 1.09 -10.64
C VAL A 115 -9.15 1.53 -11.10
N PRO A 116 -9.26 2.51 -12.01
CA PRO A 116 -10.54 2.91 -12.57
C PRO A 116 -11.26 1.73 -13.22
N ALA A 117 -12.58 1.69 -13.11
CA ALA A 117 -13.38 0.70 -13.81
C ALA A 117 -13.19 0.83 -15.32
N GLY A 118 -12.91 -0.28 -16.00
CA GLY A 118 -12.85 -0.33 -17.46
C GLY A 118 -14.26 -0.26 -18.08
N ASN A 119 -14.31 -0.02 -19.38
CA ASN A 119 -15.55 -0.12 -20.14
C ASN A 119 -15.81 -1.59 -20.51
N ALA A 120 -16.78 -2.22 -19.87
CA ALA A 120 -17.15 -3.62 -20.15
C ALA A 120 -17.81 -3.83 -21.54
N ASN A 121 -18.24 -2.75 -22.19
CA ASN A 121 -19.04 -2.80 -23.41
C ASN A 121 -18.29 -2.37 -24.68
N TYR A 122 -16.94 -2.37 -24.67
CA TYR A 122 -16.19 -2.07 -25.89
C TYR A 122 -16.22 -3.24 -26.88
N ASP A 123 -16.09 -2.93 -28.17
CA ASP A 123 -16.05 -3.96 -29.22
C ASP A 123 -14.68 -4.66 -29.28
N VAL A 124 -14.63 -5.83 -28.67
CA VAL A 124 -13.41 -6.67 -28.60
C VAL A 124 -12.94 -7.09 -30.01
N ALA A 125 -13.84 -7.35 -30.94
CA ALA A 125 -13.47 -7.77 -32.30
C ALA A 125 -12.82 -6.62 -33.06
N SER A 126 -13.39 -5.43 -32.97
CA SER A 126 -12.82 -4.20 -33.52
C SER A 126 -11.43 -3.90 -32.93
N ALA A 127 -11.31 -4.00 -31.62
CA ALA A 127 -10.02 -3.79 -30.94
C ALA A 127 -8.94 -4.77 -31.45
N LYS A 128 -9.26 -6.07 -31.54
CA LYS A 128 -8.35 -7.09 -32.07
C LYS A 128 -7.97 -6.83 -33.54
N ALA A 129 -8.93 -6.45 -34.39
CA ALA A 129 -8.66 -6.12 -35.78
C ALA A 129 -7.67 -4.94 -35.91
N LYS A 130 -7.87 -3.89 -35.11
CA LYS A 130 -6.96 -2.72 -35.07
C LYS A 130 -5.57 -3.07 -34.56
N ILE A 131 -5.46 -3.91 -33.54
CA ILE A 131 -4.17 -4.41 -33.04
C ILE A 131 -3.44 -5.16 -34.17
N SER A 132 -4.14 -6.07 -34.86
CA SER A 132 -3.55 -6.83 -35.98
C SER A 132 -3.10 -5.93 -37.13
N ALA A 133 -3.82 -4.84 -37.38
CA ALA A 133 -3.51 -3.87 -38.44
C ALA A 133 -2.47 -2.79 -38.02
N SER A 134 -2.01 -2.80 -36.77
CA SER A 134 -1.19 -1.73 -36.19
C SER A 134 0.22 -1.62 -36.76
N GLY A 135 0.70 -2.65 -37.46
CA GLY A 135 2.07 -2.73 -37.96
C GLY A 135 3.12 -3.06 -36.88
N LEU A 136 2.70 -3.31 -35.65
CA LEU A 136 3.60 -3.82 -34.61
C LEU A 136 3.98 -5.26 -34.91
N SER A 137 5.25 -5.60 -34.69
CA SER A 137 5.70 -6.99 -34.76
C SER A 137 5.16 -7.80 -33.58
N VAL A 138 5.02 -9.11 -33.78
CA VAL A 138 4.66 -10.04 -32.71
C VAL A 138 5.56 -9.88 -31.49
N ARG A 139 6.86 -9.68 -31.74
CA ARG A 139 7.85 -9.49 -30.68
C ARG A 139 7.58 -8.23 -29.83
N GLU A 140 7.35 -7.07 -30.44
CA GLU A 140 7.06 -5.82 -29.73
C GLU A 140 5.83 -5.97 -28.87
N MET A 141 4.81 -6.62 -29.38
CA MET A 141 3.57 -6.85 -28.67
C MET A 141 3.74 -7.84 -27.50
N VAL A 142 4.45 -8.98 -27.71
CA VAL A 142 4.73 -9.96 -26.63
C VAL A 142 5.55 -9.34 -25.52
N GLU A 143 6.64 -8.64 -25.88
CA GLU A 143 7.52 -8.00 -24.89
C GLU A 143 6.76 -6.99 -24.04
N THR A 144 5.87 -6.19 -24.63
CA THR A 144 5.04 -5.23 -23.91
C THR A 144 4.02 -5.92 -23.00
N ALA A 145 3.34 -6.94 -23.49
CA ALA A 145 2.35 -7.69 -22.69
C ALA A 145 3.03 -8.42 -21.52
N TRP A 146 4.16 -9.05 -21.77
CA TRP A 146 4.95 -9.72 -20.73
C TRP A 146 5.45 -8.73 -19.67
N ALA A 147 6.05 -7.63 -20.09
CA ALA A 147 6.52 -6.59 -19.19
C ALA A 147 5.38 -6.01 -18.33
N SER A 148 4.21 -5.82 -18.93
CA SER A 148 3.00 -5.39 -18.20
C SER A 148 2.55 -6.42 -17.17
N ALA A 149 2.60 -7.73 -17.50
CA ALA A 149 2.14 -8.81 -16.63
C ALA A 149 3.16 -9.22 -15.56
N SER A 150 4.46 -9.02 -15.81
CA SER A 150 5.57 -9.58 -15.01
C SER A 150 5.63 -9.07 -13.57
N THR A 151 4.99 -7.94 -13.26
CA THR A 151 4.88 -7.41 -11.91
C THR A 151 3.76 -8.05 -11.08
N TYR A 152 3.00 -8.98 -11.64
CA TYR A 152 1.91 -9.64 -10.93
C TYR A 152 2.46 -10.52 -9.80
N ARG A 153 1.88 -10.37 -8.63
CA ARG A 153 2.20 -11.12 -7.43
C ARG A 153 0.97 -11.92 -6.97
N GLY A 154 1.08 -13.25 -7.07
CA GLY A 154 -0.05 -14.14 -6.80
C GLY A 154 -0.47 -14.20 -5.34
N SER A 155 0.42 -13.87 -4.39
CA SER A 155 0.14 -13.93 -2.96
C SER A 155 -0.89 -12.90 -2.50
N ASP A 156 -0.84 -11.69 -3.06
CA ASP A 156 -1.72 -10.57 -2.70
C ASP A 156 -2.47 -9.99 -3.90
N MET A 157 -2.28 -10.58 -5.08
CA MET A 157 -2.92 -10.19 -6.34
C MET A 157 -2.64 -8.75 -6.80
N ARG A 158 -1.49 -8.21 -6.42
CA ARG A 158 -1.04 -6.89 -6.84
C ARG A 158 -0.20 -6.94 -8.09
N GLY A 159 -0.07 -5.78 -8.73
CA GLY A 159 0.69 -5.64 -9.97
C GLY A 159 -0.05 -6.20 -11.18
N GLY A 160 0.72 -6.63 -12.19
CA GLY A 160 0.20 -7.11 -13.46
C GLY A 160 -0.30 -5.99 -14.37
N ALA A 161 -1.11 -6.34 -15.35
CA ALA A 161 -1.60 -5.43 -16.36
C ALA A 161 -2.63 -4.40 -15.88
N ASN A 162 -3.10 -4.51 -14.64
CA ASN A 162 -4.13 -3.66 -14.06
C ASN A 162 -3.82 -2.16 -14.21
N GLY A 163 -4.73 -1.40 -14.82
CA GLY A 163 -4.57 0.03 -15.05
C GLY A 163 -3.44 0.42 -16.00
N ALA A 164 -2.84 -0.55 -16.71
CA ALA A 164 -1.71 -0.34 -17.61
C ALA A 164 -0.55 0.44 -16.96
N ARG A 165 -0.14 0.04 -15.77
CA ARG A 165 0.92 0.71 -14.98
C ARG A 165 2.25 0.79 -15.72
N ILE A 166 2.49 -0.07 -16.70
CA ILE A 166 3.68 -0.02 -17.56
C ILE A 166 3.87 1.33 -18.27
N ARG A 167 2.78 2.10 -18.46
CA ARG A 167 2.84 3.46 -19.02
C ARG A 167 3.24 4.54 -18.02
N LEU A 168 3.29 4.20 -16.72
CA LEU A 168 3.55 5.13 -15.62
C LEU A 168 4.99 5.00 -15.11
N GLU A 169 5.49 6.10 -14.55
CA GLU A 169 6.76 6.09 -13.82
C GLU A 169 6.63 5.31 -12.48
N PRO A 170 7.70 4.63 -12.05
CA PRO A 170 9.01 4.48 -12.71
C PRO A 170 9.07 3.35 -13.73
N GLN A 171 8.03 2.51 -13.83
CA GLN A 171 8.00 1.28 -14.61
C GLN A 171 8.25 1.53 -16.11
N ARG A 172 7.72 2.64 -16.63
CA ARG A 172 7.90 3.05 -18.02
C ARG A 172 9.37 3.17 -18.43
N ASN A 173 10.23 3.64 -17.52
CA ASN A 173 11.63 3.93 -17.79
C ASN A 173 12.60 2.83 -17.34
N TRP A 174 12.09 1.70 -16.87
CA TRP A 174 12.98 0.57 -16.59
C TRP A 174 13.62 0.06 -17.87
N GLU A 175 14.94 -0.08 -17.86
CA GLU A 175 15.72 -0.54 -19.01
C GLU A 175 15.21 -1.89 -19.57
N VAL A 176 14.83 -2.80 -18.68
CA VAL A 176 14.26 -4.11 -19.05
C VAL A 176 12.99 -4.00 -19.89
N ASN A 177 12.25 -2.90 -19.78
CA ASN A 177 11.02 -2.64 -20.54
C ASN A 177 11.29 -1.98 -21.89
N LYS A 178 12.55 -1.70 -22.24
CA LYS A 178 12.95 -1.08 -23.51
C LYS A 178 12.18 0.23 -23.79
N PRO A 179 12.47 1.32 -23.07
CA PRO A 179 11.64 2.53 -23.04
C PRO A 179 11.29 3.12 -24.41
N GLU A 180 12.19 3.08 -25.37
CA GLU A 180 11.93 3.58 -26.73
C GLU A 180 10.89 2.75 -27.46
N GLN A 181 11.06 1.42 -27.47
CA GLN A 181 10.12 0.49 -28.07
C GLN A 181 8.77 0.55 -27.33
N LEU A 182 8.78 0.59 -26.01
CA LEU A 182 7.59 0.70 -25.17
C LEU A 182 6.81 1.97 -25.50
N THR A 183 7.49 3.11 -25.63
CA THR A 183 6.85 4.40 -25.96
C THR A 183 6.14 4.33 -27.31
N LYS A 184 6.78 3.74 -28.32
CA LYS A 184 6.15 3.52 -29.64
C LYS A 184 4.90 2.64 -29.54
N THR A 185 5.03 1.52 -28.84
CA THR A 185 3.93 0.55 -28.69
C THR A 185 2.75 1.14 -27.91
N LEU A 186 3.03 1.86 -26.84
CA LEU A 186 1.99 2.51 -26.02
C LEU A 186 1.25 3.59 -26.79
N ALA A 187 1.92 4.40 -27.61
CA ALA A 187 1.27 5.41 -28.44
C ALA A 187 0.22 4.79 -29.39
N ILE A 188 0.55 3.63 -29.97
CA ILE A 188 -0.39 2.88 -30.81
C ILE A 188 -1.55 2.32 -29.99
N TYR A 189 -1.27 1.74 -28.83
CA TYR A 189 -2.30 1.19 -27.95
C TYR A 189 -3.24 2.26 -27.40
N GLU A 190 -2.72 3.43 -27.04
CA GLU A 190 -3.53 4.58 -26.61
C GLU A 190 -4.45 5.07 -27.74
N GLY A 191 -3.97 5.10 -28.98
CA GLY A 191 -4.80 5.40 -30.14
C GLY A 191 -5.94 4.42 -30.32
N ILE A 192 -5.65 3.12 -30.30
CA ILE A 192 -6.67 2.06 -30.41
C ILE A 192 -7.67 2.12 -29.24
N ALA A 193 -7.19 2.33 -28.03
CA ALA A 193 -8.03 2.47 -26.85
C ALA A 193 -9.03 3.64 -27.00
N SER A 194 -8.54 4.80 -27.45
CA SER A 194 -9.37 5.98 -27.70
C SER A 194 -10.45 5.75 -28.75
N GLU A 195 -10.14 5.00 -29.82
CA GLU A 195 -11.08 4.72 -30.91
C GLU A 195 -12.11 3.66 -30.56
N THR A 196 -11.78 2.72 -29.69
CA THR A 196 -12.64 1.58 -29.36
C THR A 196 -13.37 1.72 -28.03
N GLY A 197 -12.98 2.68 -27.21
CA GLY A 197 -13.47 2.84 -25.84
C GLY A 197 -12.92 1.79 -24.85
N ALA A 198 -11.97 0.96 -25.28
CA ALA A 198 -11.25 0.02 -24.41
C ALA A 198 -10.24 0.75 -23.53
N SER A 199 -9.82 0.15 -22.43
CA SER A 199 -8.66 0.64 -21.68
C SER A 199 -7.35 0.22 -22.36
N VAL A 200 -6.26 0.93 -22.09
CA VAL A 200 -4.92 0.52 -22.57
C VAL A 200 -4.52 -0.84 -21.99
N ALA A 201 -5.00 -1.17 -20.79
CA ALA A 201 -4.80 -2.49 -20.18
C ALA A 201 -5.51 -3.58 -21.00
N ASP A 202 -6.77 -3.36 -21.43
CA ASP A 202 -7.52 -4.30 -22.26
C ASP A 202 -6.83 -4.51 -23.61
N ILE A 203 -6.34 -3.43 -24.24
CA ILE A 203 -5.60 -3.53 -25.51
C ILE A 203 -4.31 -4.35 -25.31
N THR A 204 -3.56 -4.08 -24.26
CA THR A 204 -2.31 -4.78 -23.94
C THR A 204 -2.54 -6.28 -23.72
N VAL A 205 -3.62 -6.67 -23.05
CA VAL A 205 -3.94 -8.07 -22.77
C VAL A 205 -4.61 -8.75 -23.98
N SER A 206 -5.44 -8.05 -24.74
CA SER A 206 -6.15 -8.61 -25.92
C SER A 206 -5.22 -9.15 -26.98
N TYR A 207 -3.99 -8.63 -27.06
CA TYR A 207 -2.96 -9.13 -27.94
C TYR A 207 -2.57 -10.60 -27.65
N THR A 208 -2.53 -11.03 -26.41
CA THR A 208 -2.16 -12.41 -26.04
C THR A 208 -3.10 -13.44 -26.68
N HIS A 209 -4.36 -13.05 -26.92
CA HIS A 209 -5.35 -13.89 -27.59
C HIS A 209 -5.20 -13.95 -29.12
N LEU A 210 -4.40 -13.04 -29.70
CA LEU A 210 -4.13 -13.04 -31.14
C LEU A 210 -2.91 -13.87 -31.52
N THR A 211 -1.95 -14.01 -30.64
CA THR A 211 -0.62 -14.57 -30.94
C THR A 211 -0.29 -15.87 -30.24
N LEU A 212 -0.88 -16.11 -29.10
CA LEU A 212 -0.73 -17.40 -28.42
C LEU A 212 -1.86 -18.32 -28.92
N PRO A 213 -1.56 -19.47 -29.57
CA PRO A 213 -2.58 -20.44 -29.88
C PRO A 213 -3.15 -20.96 -28.56
N THR A 214 -4.29 -20.44 -28.16
CA THR A 214 -5.07 -21.04 -27.08
C THR A 214 -5.55 -22.40 -27.56
N ARG A 215 -4.75 -23.43 -27.34
CA ARG A 215 -5.28 -24.78 -27.34
C ARG A 215 -6.30 -24.83 -26.19
N SER A 216 -7.57 -24.82 -26.52
CA SER A 216 -8.59 -25.31 -25.62
C SER A 216 -8.25 -26.76 -25.31
N TYR A 217 -7.70 -27.01 -24.13
CA TYR A 217 -7.73 -28.35 -23.57
C TYR A 217 -9.18 -28.61 -23.18
N VAL A 218 -9.87 -29.40 -23.99
CA VAL A 218 -11.11 -30.08 -23.64
C VAL A 218 -10.78 -31.22 -22.70
#